data_9709f002908c405b2f5892a16c129e54
#
_entry.id   9709f002908c405b2f5892a16c129e54
#
_cell.length_a   1.000
_cell.length_b   1.000
_cell.length_c   1.000
_cell.angle_alpha   90.00
_cell.angle_beta   90.00
_cell.angle_gamma   90.00
#
_symmetry.space_group_name_H-M   'P 1'
#
loop_
_entity.id
_entity.type
_entity.pdbx_description
1 polymer ?
#
loop_
_entity_poly.entity_id
_entity_poly.type
_entity_poly.pdbx_seq_one_letter_code
_entity_poly.pdbx_strand_id
1 'polypeptide(L)'
;MIRSVSRRDIVVSFAAISAATLLSACSGSEEAPKSADAPAQPAPAPQTPAKPAVAAPASQGKVDVAKLMEPGALPDQVLGNADAPVTIVEYASMTCPHCANFHANTLPAIKTKYIDTGKVKLILREFPFDPRAEAGFMLARCSKDKYYAMADVLFKQQENWVRAQDGQAALLQLARLAGFSQESFNACLTDQKLLDDIRAVRERGNAEFGVESTPTFFINGEKYAGSMSVDEMSAIIDGML
;
A
#
# COMPACT_ATOMS: atom_id res chain seq x y z
N MET A 1 -36.47 9.00 -34.32
CA MET A 1 -37.63 8.56 -33.51
C MET A 1 -37.09 8.27 -32.10
N ILE A 2 -37.42 9.17 -31.20
CA ILE A 2 -37.00 9.18 -29.81
C ILE A 2 -38.01 8.40 -29.00
N ARG A 3 -37.60 7.42 -28.18
CA ARG A 3 -38.47 6.84 -27.16
C ARG A 3 -37.86 7.03 -25.78
N SER A 4 -38.48 7.95 -25.08
CA SER A 4 -38.38 8.16 -23.64
C SER A 4 -38.95 6.97 -22.86
N VAL A 5 -38.28 6.48 -21.82
CA VAL A 5 -38.85 5.55 -20.83
C VAL A 5 -38.84 6.20 -19.47
N SER A 6 -40.05 6.32 -18.95
CA SER A 6 -40.45 6.96 -17.70
C SER A 6 -40.03 6.19 -16.45
N ARG A 7 -39.76 6.98 -15.40
CA ARG A 7 -39.61 6.55 -14.00
C ARG A 7 -40.94 5.95 -13.50
N ARG A 8 -40.88 4.83 -12.83
CA ARG A 8 -42.00 4.33 -12.01
C ARG A 8 -41.56 4.22 -10.55
N ASP A 9 -42.21 5.03 -9.76
CA ASP A 9 -42.18 5.04 -8.31
C ASP A 9 -42.79 3.74 -7.76
N ILE A 10 -42.12 3.13 -6.78
CA ILE A 10 -42.68 2.02 -6.00
C ILE A 10 -42.88 2.55 -4.59
N VAL A 11 -44.15 2.75 -4.26
CA VAL A 11 -44.68 3.03 -2.91
C VAL A 11 -44.81 1.70 -2.20
N VAL A 12 -44.18 1.55 -1.05
CA VAL A 12 -44.39 0.39 -0.14
C VAL A 12 -45.19 0.83 1.05
N SER A 13 -46.40 0.27 1.16
CA SER A 13 -47.37 0.50 2.22
C SER A 13 -46.99 -0.21 3.50
N PHE A 14 -47.14 0.49 4.61
CA PHE A 14 -47.15 -0.06 5.98
C PHE A 14 -48.47 -0.78 6.23
N ALA A 15 -48.41 -1.96 6.82
CA ALA A 15 -49.53 -2.63 7.45
C ALA A 15 -49.23 -2.84 8.94
N ALA A 16 -49.97 -2.13 9.76
CA ALA A 16 -50.04 -2.31 11.21
C ALA A 16 -51.06 -3.41 11.54
N ILE A 17 -50.73 -4.33 12.43
CA ILE A 17 -51.71 -5.24 13.05
C ILE A 17 -51.60 -5.08 14.57
N SER A 18 -52.71 -4.66 15.15
CA SER A 18 -52.93 -4.50 16.59
C SER A 18 -53.74 -5.68 17.15
N ALA A 19 -53.64 -5.82 18.48
CA ALA A 19 -54.57 -6.47 19.43
C ALA A 19 -54.42 -8.00 19.57
N ALA A 20 -54.54 -8.59 20.73
CA ALA A 20 -55.45 -8.34 21.83
C ALA A 20 -54.99 -8.99 23.13
N THR A 21 -55.38 -8.39 24.20
CA THR A 21 -55.34 -8.80 25.61
C THR A 21 -56.17 -10.03 25.93
N LEU A 22 -55.72 -10.88 26.89
CA LEU A 22 -56.61 -11.59 27.81
C LEU A 22 -55.99 -11.70 29.19
N LEU A 23 -56.68 -11.10 30.16
CA LEU A 23 -56.48 -11.27 31.60
C LEU A 23 -56.95 -12.66 32.03
N SER A 24 -56.26 -13.29 32.98
CA SER A 24 -56.90 -14.16 33.96
C SER A 24 -56.15 -14.07 35.28
N ALA A 25 -56.91 -13.72 36.33
CA ALA A 25 -56.48 -13.62 37.72
C ALA A 25 -56.68 -14.92 38.44
N CYS A 26 -55.88 -15.20 39.45
CA CYS A 26 -56.18 -15.76 40.75
C CYS A 26 -54.90 -15.90 41.58
N SER A 27 -54.73 -15.09 42.56
CA SER A 27 -54.92 -15.24 44.01
C SER A 27 -54.10 -16.34 44.72
N GLY A 28 -53.23 -15.88 45.65
CA GLY A 28 -52.60 -16.73 46.67
C GLY A 28 -51.40 -16.03 47.31
N SER A 29 -51.67 -15.56 48.55
CA SER A 29 -50.70 -14.88 49.48
C SER A 29 -49.55 -15.77 49.86
N GLU A 30 -48.33 -15.21 50.08
CA GLU A 30 -47.71 -15.13 51.41
C GLU A 30 -46.29 -14.50 51.31
N GLU A 31 -45.90 -13.90 52.35
CA GLU A 31 -44.92 -12.82 52.63
C GLU A 31 -43.45 -13.27 52.74
N ALA A 32 -42.57 -12.47 52.19
CA ALA A 32 -41.25 -11.96 52.62
C ALA A 32 -40.05 -12.93 52.86
N PRO A 33 -38.76 -12.45 52.80
CA PRO A 33 -38.28 -11.07 52.81
C PRO A 33 -37.28 -10.71 51.69
N LYS A 34 -37.09 -9.41 51.51
CA LYS A 34 -36.14 -8.71 50.66
C LYS A 34 -34.70 -9.19 50.83
N SER A 35 -34.11 -9.66 49.74
CA SER A 35 -32.65 -9.58 49.52
C SER A 35 -32.38 -8.51 48.49
N ALA A 36 -31.50 -7.58 48.84
CA ALA A 36 -31.10 -6.47 47.99
C ALA A 36 -30.43 -6.97 46.70
N ASP A 37 -31.02 -6.54 45.58
CA ASP A 37 -30.44 -6.72 44.26
C ASP A 37 -29.17 -5.86 44.15
N ALA A 38 -28.01 -6.47 44.17
CA ALA A 38 -26.78 -5.83 43.73
C ALA A 38 -26.80 -5.78 42.20
N PRO A 39 -26.42 -4.63 41.56
CA PRO A 39 -26.39 -4.56 40.12
C PRO A 39 -25.38 -5.57 39.56
N ALA A 40 -25.88 -6.46 38.69
CA ALA A 40 -25.05 -7.41 37.97
C ALA A 40 -23.99 -6.66 37.14
N GLN A 41 -22.72 -6.86 37.46
CA GLN A 41 -21.62 -6.40 36.62
C GLN A 41 -21.74 -7.05 35.24
N PRO A 42 -21.58 -6.26 34.12
CA PRO A 42 -21.51 -6.82 32.78
C PRO A 42 -20.34 -7.81 32.69
N ALA A 43 -20.64 -9.03 32.22
CA ALA A 43 -19.59 -10.01 31.94
C ALA A 43 -18.52 -9.43 30.98
N PRO A 44 -17.23 -9.69 31.20
CA PRO A 44 -16.19 -9.27 30.26
C PRO A 44 -16.46 -9.83 28.88
N ALA A 45 -16.44 -8.96 27.85
CA ALA A 45 -16.57 -9.40 26.47
C ALA A 45 -15.47 -10.43 26.14
N PRO A 46 -15.77 -11.47 25.33
CA PRO A 46 -14.77 -12.45 24.91
C PRO A 46 -13.57 -11.74 24.27
N GLN A 47 -12.41 -11.83 24.90
CA GLN A 47 -11.16 -11.35 24.32
C GLN A 47 -10.80 -12.34 23.21
N THR A 48 -10.84 -11.87 21.95
CA THR A 48 -10.28 -12.61 20.82
C THR A 48 -8.79 -12.86 21.14
N PRO A 49 -8.29 -14.11 21.04
CA PRO A 49 -6.88 -14.37 21.26
C PRO A 49 -6.03 -13.48 20.35
N ALA A 50 -5.13 -12.71 20.92
CA ALA A 50 -4.18 -11.93 20.14
C ALA A 50 -3.35 -12.89 19.28
N LYS A 51 -3.30 -12.63 17.95
CA LYS A 51 -2.43 -13.37 17.03
C LYS A 51 -1.00 -13.30 17.58
N PRO A 52 -0.24 -14.42 17.60
CA PRO A 52 1.16 -14.39 18.03
C PRO A 52 1.93 -13.32 17.28
N ALA A 53 2.70 -12.49 18.00
CA ALA A 53 3.53 -11.47 17.37
C ALA A 53 4.57 -12.16 16.47
N VAL A 54 4.63 -11.75 15.20
CA VAL A 54 5.64 -12.22 14.26
C VAL A 54 6.96 -11.56 14.64
N ALA A 55 8.03 -12.35 14.75
CA ALA A 55 9.37 -11.82 15.02
C ALA A 55 9.87 -11.06 13.77
N ALA A 56 10.58 -9.95 14.01
CA ALA A 56 11.26 -9.24 12.93
C ALA A 56 12.29 -10.16 12.27
N PRO A 57 12.35 -10.21 10.92
CA PRO A 57 13.40 -10.96 10.24
C PRO A 57 14.78 -10.38 10.56
N ALA A 58 15.80 -11.21 10.50
CA ALA A 58 17.18 -10.78 10.71
C ALA A 58 17.64 -9.87 9.56
N SER A 59 18.36 -8.81 9.91
CA SER A 59 19.02 -7.97 8.91
C SER A 59 20.12 -8.78 8.19
N GLN A 60 20.25 -8.55 6.90
CA GLN A 60 21.26 -9.17 6.03
C GLN A 60 22.51 -8.29 5.87
N GLY A 61 22.64 -7.27 6.68
CA GLY A 61 23.76 -6.33 6.67
C GLY A 61 23.31 -4.89 6.96
N LYS A 62 24.29 -4.03 7.06
CA LYS A 62 24.05 -2.61 7.33
C LYS A 62 24.89 -1.75 6.41
N VAL A 63 24.31 -0.64 5.96
CA VAL A 63 24.99 0.38 5.17
C VAL A 63 25.10 1.69 5.95
N ASP A 64 26.04 2.53 5.56
CA ASP A 64 26.11 3.91 6.06
C ASP A 64 24.91 4.70 5.54
N VAL A 65 24.07 5.16 6.49
CA VAL A 65 22.84 5.91 6.18
C VAL A 65 23.17 7.25 5.53
N ALA A 66 24.23 7.94 5.96
CA ALA A 66 24.62 9.21 5.35
C ALA A 66 24.97 9.00 3.87
N LYS A 67 25.78 7.97 3.59
CA LYS A 67 26.12 7.61 2.19
C LYS A 67 24.90 7.15 1.39
N LEU A 68 23.99 6.37 1.99
CA LEU A 68 22.76 5.93 1.34
C LEU A 68 21.88 7.13 0.93
N MET A 69 21.84 8.17 1.76
CA MET A 69 21.00 9.37 1.56
C MET A 69 21.69 10.48 0.77
N GLU A 70 22.95 10.30 0.36
CA GLU A 70 23.60 11.26 -0.56
C GLU A 70 22.83 11.36 -1.89
N PRO A 71 22.73 12.58 -2.48
CA PRO A 71 22.10 12.76 -3.78
C PRO A 71 22.73 11.87 -4.85
N GLY A 72 21.87 11.18 -5.61
CA GLY A 72 22.26 10.38 -6.77
C GLY A 72 22.02 11.10 -8.09
N ALA A 73 22.02 10.34 -9.19
CA ALA A 73 21.75 10.86 -10.54
C ALA A 73 20.32 11.42 -10.65
N LEU A 74 19.38 10.85 -9.89
CA LEU A 74 18.00 11.33 -9.79
C LEU A 74 17.68 11.75 -8.36
N PRO A 75 16.87 12.81 -8.17
CA PRO A 75 16.38 13.16 -6.84
C PRO A 75 15.48 12.06 -6.27
N ASP A 76 15.62 11.78 -4.97
CA ASP A 76 14.75 10.83 -4.30
C ASP A 76 13.28 11.29 -4.34
N GLN A 77 12.39 10.36 -4.63
CA GLN A 77 10.95 10.57 -4.49
C GLN A 77 10.53 10.07 -3.11
N VAL A 78 10.03 10.97 -2.28
CA VAL A 78 9.66 10.68 -0.88
C VAL A 78 8.14 10.55 -0.76
N LEU A 79 7.69 9.43 -0.20
CA LEU A 79 6.30 9.23 0.23
C LEU A 79 6.24 9.36 1.75
N GLY A 80 5.43 10.29 2.24
CA GLY A 80 5.27 10.56 3.67
C GLY A 80 5.98 11.85 4.11
N ASN A 81 6.13 12.01 5.43
CA ASN A 81 6.79 13.16 6.02
C ASN A 81 8.31 13.05 5.86
N ALA A 82 8.95 14.07 5.26
CA ALA A 82 10.41 14.11 5.07
C ALA A 82 11.21 13.97 6.38
N ASP A 83 10.64 14.41 7.51
CA ASP A 83 11.25 14.36 8.85
C ASP A 83 10.88 13.10 9.64
N ALA A 84 10.26 12.10 9.01
CA ALA A 84 9.89 10.86 9.67
C ALA A 84 11.12 10.15 10.27
N PRO A 85 11.01 9.62 11.53
CA PRO A 85 12.14 9.01 12.24
C PRO A 85 12.63 7.71 11.59
N VAL A 86 11.76 6.98 10.90
CA VAL A 86 12.13 5.77 10.17
C VAL A 86 12.11 6.03 8.68
N THR A 87 13.21 5.70 8.01
CA THR A 87 13.36 5.79 6.56
C THR A 87 13.41 4.40 5.96
N ILE A 88 12.53 4.11 5.00
CA ILE A 88 12.57 2.93 4.15
C ILE A 88 13.05 3.35 2.78
N VAL A 89 14.16 2.81 2.30
CA VAL A 89 14.61 2.91 0.91
C VAL A 89 14.36 1.57 0.25
N GLU A 90 13.48 1.52 -0.75
CA GLU A 90 13.18 0.34 -1.54
C GLU A 90 13.88 0.45 -2.90
N TYR A 91 14.74 -0.51 -3.23
CA TYR A 91 15.20 -0.73 -4.59
C TYR A 91 14.28 -1.76 -5.26
N ALA A 92 13.58 -1.34 -6.32
CA ALA A 92 12.56 -2.14 -6.99
C ALA A 92 12.73 -2.19 -8.51
N SER A 93 12.14 -3.20 -9.12
CA SER A 93 11.96 -3.26 -10.58
C SER A 93 10.48 -3.30 -10.93
N MET A 94 10.07 -2.50 -11.92
CA MET A 94 8.67 -2.42 -12.36
C MET A 94 8.15 -3.74 -12.95
N THR A 95 9.03 -4.64 -13.36
CA THR A 95 8.67 -5.97 -13.89
C THR A 95 8.82 -7.10 -12.87
N CYS A 96 9.31 -6.80 -11.65
CA CYS A 96 9.47 -7.79 -10.60
C CYS A 96 8.13 -8.14 -9.93
N PRO A 97 7.68 -9.41 -9.95
CA PRO A 97 6.40 -9.79 -9.34
C PRO A 97 6.40 -9.66 -7.81
N HIS A 98 7.55 -9.81 -7.16
CA HIS A 98 7.68 -9.61 -5.71
C HIS A 98 7.52 -8.13 -5.32
N CYS A 99 8.01 -7.19 -6.15
CA CYS A 99 7.77 -5.76 -5.97
C CYS A 99 6.28 -5.43 -6.15
N ALA A 100 5.65 -5.96 -7.21
CA ALA A 100 4.22 -5.80 -7.42
C ALA A 100 3.40 -6.33 -6.23
N ASN A 101 3.76 -7.50 -5.70
CA ASN A 101 3.11 -8.07 -4.51
C ASN A 101 3.27 -7.16 -3.28
N PHE A 102 4.45 -6.61 -3.04
CA PHE A 102 4.69 -5.67 -1.95
C PHE A 102 3.81 -4.42 -2.09
N HIS A 103 3.81 -3.80 -3.26
CA HIS A 103 3.02 -2.60 -3.53
C HIS A 103 1.51 -2.84 -3.49
N ALA A 104 1.04 -4.04 -3.85
CA ALA A 104 -0.38 -4.39 -3.81
C ALA A 104 -0.88 -4.77 -2.41
N ASN A 105 -0.08 -5.51 -1.63
CA ASN A 105 -0.54 -6.19 -0.43
C ASN A 105 0.09 -5.69 0.88
N THR A 106 1.37 -5.29 0.87
CA THR A 106 2.09 -4.85 2.08
C THR A 106 2.08 -3.34 2.24
N LEU A 107 2.49 -2.61 1.21
CA LEU A 107 2.64 -1.16 1.27
C LEU A 107 1.36 -0.42 1.68
N PRO A 108 0.14 -0.79 1.26
CA PRO A 108 -1.07 -0.08 1.69
C PRO A 108 -1.29 -0.10 3.20
N ALA A 109 -1.02 -1.23 3.86
CA ALA A 109 -1.13 -1.36 5.31
C ALA A 109 -0.02 -0.58 6.03
N ILE A 110 1.23 -0.66 5.56
CA ILE A 110 2.36 0.11 6.08
C ILE A 110 2.11 1.61 5.89
N LYS A 111 1.56 2.01 4.74
CA LYS A 111 1.20 3.40 4.48
C LYS A 111 0.21 3.92 5.51
N THR A 112 -0.90 3.24 5.71
CA THR A 112 -1.93 3.66 6.66
C THR A 112 -1.41 3.68 8.11
N LYS A 113 -0.65 2.65 8.52
CA LYS A 113 -0.21 2.52 9.92
C LYS A 113 0.94 3.47 10.26
N TYR A 114 1.87 3.72 9.33
CA TYR A 114 3.12 4.40 9.65
C TYR A 114 3.42 5.63 8.80
N ILE A 115 3.18 5.57 7.48
CA ILE A 115 3.54 6.69 6.60
C ILE A 115 2.57 7.85 6.78
N ASP A 116 1.26 7.58 6.75
CA ASP A 116 0.22 8.60 6.91
C ASP A 116 0.19 9.18 8.34
N THR A 117 0.79 8.48 9.31
CA THR A 117 0.93 8.94 10.69
C THR A 117 2.27 9.67 10.95
N GLY A 118 3.10 9.87 9.92
CA GLY A 118 4.36 10.58 10.00
C GLY A 118 5.51 9.83 10.68
N LYS A 119 5.35 8.55 10.96
CA LYS A 119 6.37 7.70 11.62
C LYS A 119 7.41 7.17 10.65
N VAL A 120 7.02 6.96 9.40
CA VAL A 120 7.84 6.37 8.34
C VAL A 120 7.78 7.25 7.10
N LYS A 121 8.91 7.35 6.38
CA LYS A 121 8.96 7.78 4.99
C LYS A 121 9.47 6.65 4.11
N LEU A 122 8.91 6.55 2.90
CA LEU A 122 9.35 5.60 1.88
C LEU A 122 10.00 6.35 0.73
N ILE A 123 11.14 5.84 0.28
CA ILE A 123 11.85 6.27 -0.92
C ILE A 123 11.92 5.09 -1.87
N LEU A 124 11.33 5.23 -3.05
CA LEU A 124 11.40 4.22 -4.10
C LEU A 124 12.54 4.58 -5.05
N ARG A 125 13.52 3.68 -5.20
CA ARG A 125 14.66 3.81 -6.11
C ARG A 125 14.60 2.78 -7.23
N GLU A 126 14.96 3.20 -8.40
CA GLU A 126 14.92 2.43 -9.62
C GLU A 126 15.99 1.34 -9.64
N PHE A 127 15.58 0.09 -9.86
CA PHE A 127 16.48 -1.04 -10.06
C PHE A 127 15.97 -1.94 -11.20
N PRO A 128 15.85 -1.41 -12.43
CA PRO A 128 15.32 -2.17 -13.55
C PRO A 128 16.28 -3.28 -14.00
N PHE A 129 15.73 -4.45 -14.38
CA PHE A 129 16.48 -5.56 -14.96
C PHE A 129 16.31 -5.68 -16.47
N ASP A 130 15.34 -4.98 -17.04
CA ASP A 130 14.96 -5.10 -18.44
C ASP A 130 14.39 -3.78 -18.98
N PRO A 131 14.31 -3.60 -20.33
CA PRO A 131 13.82 -2.38 -20.95
C PRO A 131 12.36 -2.01 -20.60
N ARG A 132 11.51 -2.99 -20.29
CA ARG A 132 10.12 -2.71 -19.87
C ARG A 132 10.10 -2.08 -18.48
N ALA A 133 10.95 -2.57 -17.57
CA ALA A 133 11.11 -1.95 -16.25
C ALA A 133 11.66 -0.52 -16.35
N GLU A 134 12.63 -0.28 -17.23
CA GLU A 134 13.14 1.06 -17.52
C GLU A 134 12.02 1.98 -17.99
N ALA A 135 11.23 1.57 -19.00
CA ALA A 135 10.09 2.34 -19.51
C ALA A 135 9.06 2.65 -18.42
N GLY A 136 8.75 1.70 -17.54
CA GLY A 136 7.86 1.91 -16.41
C GLY A 136 8.36 3.00 -15.46
N PHE A 137 9.65 2.98 -15.11
CA PHE A 137 10.25 4.03 -14.27
C PHE A 137 10.33 5.38 -14.97
N MET A 138 10.64 5.42 -16.27
CA MET A 138 10.60 6.66 -17.04
C MET A 138 9.21 7.31 -16.97
N LEU A 139 8.14 6.54 -17.16
CA LEU A 139 6.77 7.05 -17.06
C LEU A 139 6.44 7.53 -15.64
N ALA A 140 6.88 6.81 -14.61
CA ALA A 140 6.71 7.25 -13.24
C ALA A 140 7.42 8.59 -12.99
N ARG A 141 8.66 8.75 -13.46
CA ARG A 141 9.42 10.01 -13.35
C ARG A 141 8.78 11.15 -14.13
N CYS A 142 8.35 10.91 -15.36
CA CYS A 142 7.67 11.91 -16.18
C CYS A 142 6.32 12.36 -15.63
N SER A 143 5.71 11.59 -14.74
CA SER A 143 4.46 11.96 -14.06
C SER A 143 4.66 12.99 -12.93
N LYS A 144 5.91 13.36 -12.60
CA LYS A 144 6.29 14.42 -11.66
C LYS A 144 5.67 14.20 -10.26
N ASP A 145 4.82 15.12 -9.83
CA ASP A 145 4.10 15.07 -8.54
C ASP A 145 3.20 13.84 -8.37
N LYS A 146 2.89 13.15 -9.47
CA LYS A 146 2.14 11.90 -9.47
C LYS A 146 3.01 10.64 -9.48
N TYR A 147 4.31 10.75 -9.18
CA TYR A 147 5.27 9.64 -9.24
C TYR A 147 4.75 8.37 -8.55
N TYR A 148 4.36 8.46 -7.29
CA TYR A 148 3.86 7.31 -6.54
C TYR A 148 2.51 6.80 -7.03
N ALA A 149 1.63 7.68 -7.50
CA ALA A 149 0.36 7.27 -8.10
C ALA A 149 0.58 6.46 -9.39
N MET A 150 1.53 6.90 -10.23
CA MET A 150 1.89 6.19 -11.45
C MET A 150 2.59 4.86 -11.16
N ALA A 151 3.54 4.85 -10.20
CA ALA A 151 4.22 3.64 -9.77
C ALA A 151 3.23 2.61 -9.22
N ASP A 152 2.28 3.03 -8.39
CA ASP A 152 1.23 2.17 -7.83
C ASP A 152 0.36 1.52 -8.92
N VAL A 153 -0.05 2.31 -9.91
CA VAL A 153 -0.81 1.80 -11.07
C VAL A 153 0.03 0.77 -11.85
N LEU A 154 1.29 1.07 -12.13
CA LEU A 154 2.18 0.17 -12.87
C LEU A 154 2.40 -1.15 -12.14
N PHE A 155 2.64 -1.13 -10.83
CA PHE A 155 2.79 -2.35 -10.04
C PHE A 155 1.48 -3.15 -9.94
N LYS A 156 0.36 -2.50 -9.65
CA LYS A 156 -0.94 -3.19 -9.52
C LYS A 156 -1.46 -3.76 -10.84
N GLN A 157 -1.10 -3.14 -11.95
CA GLN A 157 -1.49 -3.60 -13.29
C GLN A 157 -0.37 -4.38 -14.00
N GLN A 158 0.68 -4.80 -13.27
CA GLN A 158 1.89 -5.39 -13.83
C GLN A 158 1.61 -6.52 -14.84
N GLU A 159 0.74 -7.46 -14.51
CA GLU A 159 0.39 -8.59 -15.38
C GLU A 159 -0.17 -8.13 -16.74
N ASN A 160 -0.86 -6.99 -16.78
CA ASN A 160 -1.54 -6.48 -17.96
C ASN A 160 -0.58 -5.83 -18.98
N TRP A 161 0.58 -5.34 -18.53
CA TRP A 161 1.51 -4.66 -19.43
C TRP A 161 2.86 -5.38 -19.59
N VAL A 162 3.34 -6.07 -18.55
CA VAL A 162 4.62 -6.79 -18.63
C VAL A 162 4.51 -7.98 -19.58
N ARG A 163 3.38 -8.68 -19.58
CA ARG A 163 3.15 -9.85 -20.45
C ARG A 163 2.45 -9.51 -21.77
N ALA A 164 2.08 -8.25 -21.98
CA ALA A 164 1.43 -7.83 -23.21
C ALA A 164 2.35 -8.08 -24.43
N GLN A 165 1.76 -8.55 -25.53
CA GLN A 165 2.48 -8.69 -26.79
C GLN A 165 3.00 -7.33 -27.27
N ASP A 166 2.16 -6.30 -27.20
CA ASP A 166 2.51 -4.89 -27.38
C ASP A 166 2.55 -4.19 -26.02
N GLY A 167 3.72 -4.26 -25.36
CA GLY A 167 3.92 -3.63 -24.06
C GLY A 167 3.87 -2.10 -24.12
N GLN A 168 4.24 -1.50 -25.26
CA GLN A 168 4.20 -0.05 -25.43
C GLN A 168 2.75 0.46 -25.50
N ALA A 169 1.89 -0.22 -26.25
CA ALA A 169 0.46 0.12 -26.31
C ALA A 169 -0.21 -0.07 -24.92
N ALA A 170 0.13 -1.14 -24.20
CA ALA A 170 -0.40 -1.37 -22.87
C ALA A 170 0.06 -0.29 -21.86
N LEU A 171 1.33 0.09 -21.88
CA LEU A 171 1.86 1.18 -21.06
C LEU A 171 1.21 2.53 -21.40
N LEU A 172 0.97 2.81 -22.68
CA LEU A 172 0.29 4.03 -23.11
C LEU A 172 -1.13 4.12 -22.54
N GLN A 173 -1.88 3.01 -22.51
CA GLN A 173 -3.20 3.00 -21.90
C GLN A 173 -3.16 3.38 -20.43
N LEU A 174 -2.20 2.83 -19.67
CA LEU A 174 -2.01 3.17 -18.25
C LEU A 174 -1.56 4.63 -18.08
N ALA A 175 -0.62 5.09 -18.90
CA ALA A 175 -0.12 6.47 -18.87
C ALA A 175 -1.23 7.49 -19.14
N ARG A 176 -2.19 7.18 -20.04
CA ARG A 176 -3.37 8.02 -20.30
C ARG A 176 -4.23 8.23 -19.07
N LEU A 177 -4.35 7.24 -18.18
CA LEU A 177 -5.07 7.40 -16.91
C LEU A 177 -4.38 8.40 -15.99
N ALA A 178 -3.06 8.54 -16.08
CA ALA A 178 -2.27 9.55 -15.37
C ALA A 178 -2.24 10.93 -16.08
N GLY A 179 -2.86 11.04 -17.28
CA GLY A 179 -2.98 12.29 -18.03
C GLY A 179 -1.95 12.48 -19.15
N PHE A 180 -1.21 11.42 -19.52
CA PHE A 180 -0.30 11.52 -20.67
C PHE A 180 -1.07 11.59 -22.00
N SER A 181 -0.62 12.46 -22.89
CA SER A 181 -0.93 12.41 -24.31
C SER A 181 0.01 11.41 -25.01
N GLN A 182 -0.31 11.04 -26.26
CA GLN A 182 0.61 10.24 -27.08
C GLN A 182 1.97 10.93 -27.24
N GLU A 183 1.95 12.25 -27.42
CA GLU A 183 3.16 13.06 -27.59
C GLU A 183 4.03 13.06 -26.31
N SER A 184 3.44 13.37 -25.14
CA SER A 184 4.17 13.39 -23.88
C SER A 184 4.67 12.00 -23.47
N PHE A 185 3.92 10.94 -23.79
CA PHE A 185 4.35 9.56 -23.61
C PHE A 185 5.59 9.24 -24.45
N ASN A 186 5.56 9.58 -25.75
CA ASN A 186 6.69 9.35 -26.66
C ASN A 186 7.90 10.17 -26.21
N ALA A 187 7.71 11.45 -25.90
CA ALA A 187 8.78 12.31 -25.41
C ALA A 187 9.45 11.76 -24.14
N CYS A 188 8.64 11.24 -23.21
CA CYS A 188 9.15 10.61 -22.00
C CYS A 188 10.02 9.38 -22.32
N LEU A 189 9.53 8.45 -23.12
CA LEU A 189 10.24 7.20 -23.42
C LEU A 189 11.44 7.35 -24.38
N THR A 190 11.60 8.52 -24.97
CA THR A 190 12.77 8.86 -25.79
C THR A 190 13.77 9.79 -25.10
N ASP A 191 13.53 10.12 -23.82
CA ASP A 191 14.47 10.91 -23.02
C ASP A 191 15.65 10.05 -22.59
N GLN A 192 16.73 10.12 -23.42
CA GLN A 192 17.95 9.34 -23.18
C GLN A 192 18.63 9.72 -21.87
N LYS A 193 18.59 11.01 -21.48
CA LYS A 193 19.20 11.43 -20.22
C LYS A 193 18.47 10.80 -19.02
N LEU A 194 17.15 10.79 -19.02
CA LEU A 194 16.38 10.16 -17.97
C LEU A 194 16.66 8.65 -17.88
N LEU A 195 16.78 7.98 -19.03
CA LEU A 195 17.13 6.56 -19.08
C LEU A 195 18.52 6.29 -18.48
N ASP A 196 19.51 7.11 -18.83
CA ASP A 196 20.87 6.98 -18.31
C ASP A 196 20.93 7.25 -16.81
N ASP A 197 20.18 8.25 -16.32
CA ASP A 197 20.07 8.55 -14.90
C ASP A 197 19.42 7.39 -14.11
N ILE A 198 18.37 6.75 -14.65
CA ILE A 198 17.74 5.56 -14.05
C ILE A 198 18.74 4.40 -13.94
N ARG A 199 19.52 4.18 -14.98
CA ARG A 199 20.59 3.16 -14.99
C ARG A 199 21.68 3.48 -13.97
N ALA A 200 22.05 4.75 -13.83
CA ALA A 200 23.02 5.18 -12.82
C ALA A 200 22.53 4.96 -11.39
N VAL A 201 21.21 5.15 -11.10
CA VAL A 201 20.63 4.80 -9.79
C VAL A 201 20.76 3.30 -9.52
N ARG A 202 20.44 2.45 -10.51
CA ARG A 202 20.61 0.99 -10.39
C ARG A 202 22.08 0.62 -10.15
N GLU A 203 23.00 1.16 -10.95
CA GLU A 203 24.43 0.86 -10.85
C GLU A 203 24.97 1.23 -9.47
N ARG A 204 24.63 2.42 -8.96
CA ARG A 204 24.99 2.84 -7.61
C ARG A 204 24.42 1.89 -6.54
N GLY A 205 23.16 1.49 -6.66
CA GLY A 205 22.53 0.53 -5.75
C GLY A 205 23.28 -0.79 -5.67
N ASN A 206 23.73 -1.31 -6.82
CA ASN A 206 24.51 -2.53 -6.89
C ASN A 206 25.95 -2.33 -6.35
N ALA A 207 26.68 -1.32 -6.86
CA ALA A 207 28.10 -1.16 -6.57
C ALA A 207 28.37 -0.69 -5.12
N GLU A 208 27.55 0.21 -4.58
CA GLU A 208 27.81 0.82 -3.28
C GLU A 208 27.04 0.19 -2.13
N PHE A 209 25.86 -0.38 -2.39
CA PHE A 209 24.97 -0.92 -1.37
C PHE A 209 24.71 -2.42 -1.52
N GLY A 210 25.34 -3.07 -2.52
CA GLY A 210 25.22 -4.51 -2.73
C GLY A 210 23.81 -4.97 -3.03
N VAL A 211 23.00 -4.15 -3.75
CA VAL A 211 21.69 -4.57 -4.21
C VAL A 211 21.85 -5.51 -5.39
N GLU A 212 21.39 -6.74 -5.23
CA GLU A 212 21.53 -7.80 -6.25
C GLU A 212 20.16 -8.36 -6.71
N SER A 213 19.11 -8.06 -5.95
CA SER A 213 17.74 -8.53 -6.20
C SER A 213 16.70 -7.49 -5.81
N THR A 214 15.45 -7.66 -6.28
CA THR A 214 14.35 -6.78 -5.94
C THR A 214 13.14 -7.57 -5.42
N PRO A 215 12.40 -7.02 -4.45
CA PRO A 215 12.72 -5.79 -3.74
C PRO A 215 13.90 -5.99 -2.78
N THR A 216 14.71 -4.96 -2.59
CA THR A 216 15.67 -4.84 -1.49
C THR A 216 15.36 -3.58 -0.72
N PHE A 217 15.19 -3.72 0.57
CA PHE A 217 14.86 -2.63 1.49
C PHE A 217 16.06 -2.28 2.35
N PHE A 218 16.28 -0.99 2.57
CA PHE A 218 17.12 -0.47 3.64
C PHE A 218 16.23 0.29 4.60
N ILE A 219 16.10 -0.20 5.83
CA ILE A 219 15.26 0.42 6.88
C ILE A 219 16.22 0.99 7.93
N ASN A 220 16.35 2.31 7.99
CA ASN A 220 17.38 3.00 8.75
C ASN A 220 18.79 2.40 8.56
N GLY A 221 19.09 2.00 7.32
CA GLY A 221 20.37 1.42 6.92
C GLY A 221 20.51 -0.10 7.09
N GLU A 222 19.61 -0.76 7.80
CA GLU A 222 19.58 -2.23 7.90
C GLU A 222 18.97 -2.82 6.61
N LYS A 223 19.68 -3.79 6.00
CA LYS A 223 19.32 -4.40 4.71
C LYS A 223 18.41 -5.62 4.87
N TYR A 224 17.37 -5.66 4.05
CA TYR A 224 16.43 -6.76 3.95
C TYR A 224 16.13 -7.03 2.47
N ALA A 225 16.57 -8.16 1.92
CA ALA A 225 16.28 -8.55 0.55
C ALA A 225 15.10 -9.53 0.49
N GLY A 226 14.23 -9.33 -0.50
CA GLY A 226 13.03 -10.13 -0.73
C GLY A 226 11.75 -9.48 -0.21
N SER A 227 10.63 -10.12 -0.54
CA SER A 227 9.31 -9.67 -0.08
C SER A 227 9.17 -9.85 1.43
N MET A 228 8.53 -8.87 2.08
CA MET A 228 8.13 -8.95 3.48
C MET A 228 6.62 -8.84 3.61
N SER A 229 6.05 -9.58 4.55
CA SER A 229 4.66 -9.44 4.97
C SER A 229 4.45 -8.14 5.76
N VAL A 230 3.19 -7.75 5.95
CA VAL A 230 2.82 -6.60 6.79
C VAL A 230 3.33 -6.79 8.23
N ASP A 231 3.19 -8.01 8.77
CA ASP A 231 3.57 -8.32 10.15
C ASP A 231 5.10 -8.22 10.34
N GLU A 232 5.90 -8.79 9.41
CA GLU A 232 7.37 -8.73 9.44
C GLU A 232 7.88 -7.29 9.32
N MET A 233 7.38 -6.52 8.35
CA MET A 233 7.78 -5.13 8.18
C MET A 233 7.35 -4.27 9.36
N SER A 234 6.16 -4.51 9.92
CA SER A 234 5.70 -3.85 11.14
C SER A 234 6.60 -4.14 12.33
N ALA A 235 7.03 -5.40 12.51
CA ALA A 235 7.91 -5.78 13.61
C ALA A 235 9.28 -5.07 13.53
N ILE A 236 9.82 -4.89 12.31
CA ILE A 236 11.05 -4.10 12.10
C ILE A 236 10.83 -2.63 12.48
N ILE A 237 9.76 -2.03 11.94
CA ILE A 237 9.46 -0.60 12.13
C ILE A 237 9.18 -0.31 13.61
N ASP A 238 8.34 -1.13 14.27
CA ASP A 238 7.98 -0.97 15.68
C ASP A 238 9.21 -1.09 16.60
N GLY A 239 10.23 -1.88 16.20
CA GLY A 239 11.51 -1.98 16.91
C GLY A 239 12.46 -0.78 16.72
N MET A 240 12.16 0.13 15.78
CA MET A 240 12.95 1.32 15.46
C MET A 240 12.30 2.64 15.94
N LEU A 241 11.02 2.58 16.38
CA LEU A 241 10.25 3.71 16.90
C LEU A 241 10.37 3.85 18.42
#